data_ab2ffea774665da81a63c4b12ee47133
#
_entry.id   ab2ffea774665da81a63c4b12ee47133
#
_cell.length_a   1.000
_cell.length_b   1.000
_cell.length_c   1.000
_cell.angle_alpha   90.00
_cell.angle_beta   90.00
_cell.angle_gamma   90.00
#
_symmetry.space_group_name_H-M   'P 1'
#
loop_
_entity.id
_entity.type
_entity.pdbx_description
1 polymer ?
#
loop_
_entity_poly.entity_id
_entity_poly.type
_entity_poly.pdbx_seq_one_letter_code
_entity_poly.pdbx_strand_id
1 'polypeptide(L)'
;LPGNGISVEEQKSEIQSVKSLLSKAGKAAKGGAGYPEFIISTQTDTQFIIIFECKSDVRKHVSSDRNRPVEFAVDGVLHYAKFLSEKYTVIAVAVSGITKEQLKISTFLFAAGADEGKTLVTESGMPVTDLLPFDDYYRLASFDPEVARKRHNDLLDFSRELHELIWAKAKISEEDKPLLVSGTLIALMNTTFMKTFNALPANELQDAWLDAIRKELNKADIP
;
A
#
# COMPACT_ATOMS: atom_id res chain seq x y z
N LEU A 1 -14.59 -12.08 -1.94
CA LEU A 1 -15.21 -11.52 -3.14
C LEU A 1 -14.21 -11.61 -4.29
N PRO A 2 -14.45 -12.35 -5.34
CA PRO A 2 -13.55 -12.41 -6.48
C PRO A 2 -13.75 -11.15 -7.33
N GLY A 3 -12.77 -10.26 -7.40
CA GLY A 3 -12.81 -9.15 -8.32
C GLY A 3 -11.80 -8.02 -8.13
N ASN A 4 -11.40 -7.69 -6.91
CA ASN A 4 -10.63 -6.45 -6.67
C ASN A 4 -9.14 -6.67 -6.35
N GLY A 5 -8.59 -7.87 -6.55
CA GLY A 5 -7.17 -8.13 -6.23
C GLY A 5 -6.81 -7.93 -4.75
N ILE A 6 -7.81 -7.96 -3.86
CA ILE A 6 -7.61 -7.84 -2.41
C ILE A 6 -7.24 -9.20 -1.85
N SER A 7 -6.16 -9.26 -1.08
CA SER A 7 -5.71 -10.42 -0.32
C SER A 7 -5.87 -10.17 1.18
N VAL A 8 -6.38 -11.15 1.90
CA VAL A 8 -6.46 -11.15 3.37
C VAL A 8 -5.64 -12.31 3.89
N GLU A 9 -4.66 -12.01 4.72
CA GLU A 9 -3.73 -12.98 5.32
C GLU A 9 -3.85 -12.92 6.84
N GLU A 10 -3.75 -14.07 7.49
CA GLU A 10 -3.78 -14.19 8.96
C GLU A 10 -2.37 -14.35 9.48
N GLN A 11 -1.95 -13.50 10.42
CA GLN A 11 -0.70 -13.53 11.16
C GLN A 11 0.59 -13.49 10.32
N LYS A 12 0.62 -14.15 9.18
CA LYS A 12 1.79 -14.25 8.30
C LYS A 12 1.44 -13.75 6.92
N SER A 13 2.34 -12.99 6.30
CA SER A 13 2.17 -12.53 4.92
C SER A 13 3.00 -13.38 3.96
N GLU A 14 2.51 -13.60 2.75
CA GLU A 14 3.29 -14.17 1.66
C GLU A 14 4.16 -13.12 0.95
N ILE A 15 3.92 -11.84 1.19
CA ILE A 15 4.71 -10.74 0.62
C ILE A 15 6.07 -10.67 1.31
N GLN A 16 7.15 -10.92 0.57
CA GLN A 16 8.51 -11.03 1.10
C GLN A 16 8.97 -9.77 1.87
N SER A 17 8.62 -8.58 1.39
CA SER A 17 8.98 -7.33 2.07
C SER A 17 8.21 -7.14 3.38
N VAL A 18 6.93 -7.55 3.46
CA VAL A 18 6.15 -7.56 4.70
C VAL A 18 6.75 -8.56 5.70
N LYS A 19 7.09 -9.78 5.24
CA LYS A 19 7.80 -10.76 6.08
C LYS A 19 9.09 -10.20 6.67
N SER A 20 9.90 -9.54 5.84
CA SER A 20 11.19 -8.96 6.25
C SER A 20 11.01 -7.88 7.31
N LEU A 21 10.03 -6.98 7.16
CA LEU A 21 9.76 -5.94 8.14
C LEU A 21 9.19 -6.51 9.45
N LEU A 22 8.22 -7.40 9.35
CA LEU A 22 7.63 -8.05 10.52
C LEU A 22 8.61 -8.98 11.27
N SER A 23 9.65 -9.49 10.62
CA SER A 23 10.68 -10.31 11.30
C SER A 23 11.41 -9.56 12.41
N LYS A 24 11.40 -8.21 12.34
CA LYS A 24 12.00 -7.31 13.34
C LYS A 24 10.98 -6.80 14.37
N ALA A 25 9.68 -7.03 14.13
CA ALA A 25 8.58 -6.43 14.87
C ALA A 25 8.03 -7.32 15.99
N GLY A 26 8.89 -8.15 16.63
CA GLY A 26 8.49 -8.96 17.76
C GLY A 26 8.11 -8.12 18.98
N LYS A 27 6.95 -8.42 19.59
CA LYS A 27 6.46 -7.71 20.79
C LYS A 27 7.15 -8.14 22.08
N ALA A 28 7.91 -9.24 22.08
CA ALA A 28 8.62 -9.71 23.24
C ALA A 28 9.93 -8.95 23.46
N ALA A 29 10.36 -8.80 24.72
CA ALA A 29 11.61 -8.11 25.10
C ALA A 29 12.88 -8.67 24.43
N LYS A 30 12.84 -9.91 23.95
CA LYS A 30 13.95 -10.58 23.23
C LYS A 30 13.91 -10.36 21.71
N GLY A 31 12.99 -9.53 21.18
CA GLY A 31 12.77 -9.36 19.74
C GLY A 31 12.08 -10.59 19.13
N GLY A 32 12.17 -10.72 17.82
CA GLY A 32 11.56 -11.81 17.04
C GLY A 32 10.56 -11.29 16.00
N ALA A 33 9.81 -12.19 15.39
CA ALA A 33 8.82 -11.83 14.39
C ALA A 33 7.53 -11.32 15.03
N GLY A 34 6.93 -10.32 14.36
CA GLY A 34 5.61 -9.81 14.68
C GLY A 34 4.52 -10.52 13.87
N TYR A 35 3.37 -10.70 14.49
CA TYR A 35 2.22 -11.40 13.91
C TYR A 35 0.96 -10.58 14.15
N PRO A 36 0.61 -9.61 13.26
CA PRO A 36 -0.69 -8.96 13.29
C PRO A 36 -1.80 -10.01 13.08
N GLU A 37 -2.98 -9.80 13.65
CA GLU A 37 -4.08 -10.77 13.48
C GLU A 37 -4.47 -10.90 12.01
N PHE A 38 -4.60 -9.78 11.29
CA PHE A 38 -4.86 -9.77 9.86
C PHE A 38 -3.99 -8.74 9.15
N ILE A 39 -3.65 -9.08 7.91
CA ILE A 39 -2.96 -8.19 6.96
C ILE A 39 -3.77 -8.19 5.68
N ILE A 40 -4.20 -7.01 5.24
CA ILE A 40 -4.94 -6.84 4.00
C ILE A 40 -4.08 -6.04 3.03
N SER A 41 -3.92 -6.57 1.83
CA SER A 41 -3.17 -5.96 0.73
C SER A 41 -3.95 -5.98 -0.56
N THR A 42 -3.51 -5.21 -1.55
CA THR A 42 -4.12 -5.20 -2.89
C THR A 42 -3.03 -5.25 -3.97
N GLN A 43 -3.40 -5.79 -5.12
CA GLN A 43 -2.54 -5.80 -6.31
C GLN A 43 -2.54 -4.46 -7.06
N THR A 44 -3.53 -3.61 -6.83
CA THR A 44 -3.65 -2.30 -7.51
C THR A 44 -2.76 -1.22 -6.89
N ASP A 45 -2.46 -1.33 -5.58
CA ASP A 45 -1.50 -0.48 -4.90
C ASP A 45 -0.65 -1.33 -3.95
N THR A 46 0.50 -1.77 -4.44
CA THR A 46 1.40 -2.66 -3.69
C THR A 46 2.14 -1.97 -2.55
N GLN A 47 1.98 -0.65 -2.39
CA GLN A 47 2.55 0.12 -1.28
C GLN A 47 1.52 0.46 -0.20
N PHE A 48 0.29 -0.03 -0.32
CA PHE A 48 -0.77 0.18 0.66
C PHE A 48 -1.15 -1.12 1.35
N ILE A 49 -1.21 -1.12 2.68
CA ILE A 49 -1.64 -2.27 3.48
C ILE A 49 -2.51 -1.82 4.66
N ILE A 50 -3.40 -2.71 5.09
CA ILE A 50 -4.18 -2.54 6.32
C ILE A 50 -3.81 -3.68 7.26
N ILE A 51 -3.55 -3.37 8.52
CA ILE A 51 -3.28 -4.37 9.56
C ILE A 51 -4.26 -4.25 10.71
N PHE A 52 -4.55 -5.38 11.33
CA PHE A 52 -5.44 -5.49 12.48
C PHE A 52 -4.75 -6.12 13.67
N GLU A 53 -5.04 -5.60 14.85
CA GLU A 53 -4.74 -6.23 16.14
C GLU A 53 -6.02 -6.31 16.95
N CYS A 54 -6.35 -7.51 17.43
CA CYS A 54 -7.60 -7.80 18.13
C CYS A 54 -7.36 -8.24 19.56
N LYS A 55 -8.17 -7.77 20.50
CA LYS A 55 -8.23 -8.23 21.89
C LYS A 55 -9.69 -8.49 22.29
N SER A 56 -9.94 -9.61 22.94
CA SER A 56 -11.31 -9.94 23.39
C SER A 56 -11.81 -9.04 24.53
N ASP A 57 -10.90 -8.54 25.37
CA ASP A 57 -11.24 -7.69 26.52
C ASP A 57 -11.16 -6.20 26.13
N VAL A 58 -12.28 -5.49 26.22
CA VAL A 58 -12.37 -4.04 25.94
C VAL A 58 -11.46 -3.18 26.83
N ARG A 59 -11.09 -3.69 28.02
CA ARG A 59 -10.14 -3.02 28.91
C ARG A 59 -8.70 -3.08 28.40
N LYS A 60 -8.44 -3.98 27.44
CA LYS A 60 -7.17 -4.15 26.73
C LYS A 60 -7.12 -3.38 25.41
N HIS A 61 -7.92 -2.31 25.27
CA HIS A 61 -7.93 -1.52 24.04
C HIS A 61 -6.67 -0.67 23.90
N VAL A 62 -6.36 0.16 24.87
CA VAL A 62 -5.21 1.06 24.85
C VAL A 62 -4.61 1.18 26.26
N SER A 63 -3.28 1.14 26.40
CA SER A 63 -2.60 1.42 27.65
C SER A 63 -2.40 2.92 27.86
N SER A 64 -2.07 3.33 29.09
CA SER A 64 -1.88 4.75 29.44
C SER A 64 -0.75 5.44 28.68
N ASP A 65 0.29 4.70 28.36
CA ASP A 65 1.55 5.17 27.78
C ASP A 65 1.85 4.58 26.38
N ARG A 66 0.93 3.77 25.85
CA ARG A 66 1.02 3.12 24.52
C ARG A 66 2.30 2.31 24.30
N ASN A 67 2.84 1.72 25.35
CA ASN A 67 4.10 0.97 25.30
C ASN A 67 3.99 -0.52 25.70
N ARG A 68 2.76 -1.06 25.76
CA ARG A 68 2.49 -2.47 26.09
C ARG A 68 1.88 -3.25 24.91
N PRO A 69 2.65 -3.46 23.83
CA PRO A 69 2.12 -4.01 22.57
C PRO A 69 1.62 -5.46 22.68
N VAL A 70 2.08 -6.22 23.67
CA VAL A 70 1.61 -7.60 23.90
C VAL A 70 0.19 -7.61 24.44
N GLU A 71 -0.14 -6.67 25.32
CA GLU A 71 -1.36 -6.71 26.10
C GLU A 71 -2.50 -5.91 25.48
N PHE A 72 -2.22 -4.82 24.78
CA PHE A 72 -3.20 -3.86 24.33
C PHE A 72 -3.29 -3.80 22.79
N ALA A 73 -4.53 -3.67 22.28
CA ALA A 73 -4.78 -3.68 20.83
C ALA A 73 -4.13 -2.48 20.12
N VAL A 74 -4.34 -1.26 20.64
CA VAL A 74 -3.75 -0.03 20.07
C VAL A 74 -2.23 -0.09 20.10
N ASP A 75 -1.65 -0.41 21.25
CA ASP A 75 -0.20 -0.49 21.40
C ASP A 75 0.41 -1.53 20.45
N GLY A 76 -0.28 -2.66 20.28
CA GLY A 76 0.14 -3.74 19.39
C GLY A 76 0.10 -3.37 17.92
N VAL A 77 -0.98 -2.75 17.46
CA VAL A 77 -1.10 -2.37 16.05
C VAL A 77 -0.16 -1.22 15.70
N LEU A 78 0.01 -0.23 16.58
CA LEU A 78 0.97 0.86 16.39
C LEU A 78 2.41 0.34 16.33
N HIS A 79 2.74 -0.64 17.17
CA HIS A 79 4.06 -1.27 17.14
C HIS A 79 4.35 -1.90 15.77
N TYR A 80 3.43 -2.70 15.22
CA TYR A 80 3.60 -3.29 13.89
C TYR A 80 3.63 -2.25 12.77
N ALA A 81 2.73 -1.26 12.85
CA ALA A 81 2.61 -0.22 11.84
C ALA A 81 3.92 0.57 11.68
N LYS A 82 4.63 0.84 12.79
CA LYS A 82 5.92 1.52 12.76
C LYS A 82 6.98 0.80 11.92
N PHE A 83 7.06 -0.54 11.97
CA PHE A 83 7.99 -1.29 11.13
C PHE A 83 7.53 -1.33 9.68
N LEU A 84 6.23 -1.50 9.45
CA LEU A 84 5.69 -1.59 8.11
C LEU A 84 5.71 -0.24 7.37
N SER A 85 5.59 0.86 8.11
CA SER A 85 5.64 2.21 7.53
C SER A 85 7.01 2.57 6.95
N GLU A 86 8.08 1.85 7.27
CA GLU A 86 9.36 2.01 6.57
C GLU A 86 9.20 1.91 5.03
N LYS A 87 8.22 1.15 4.56
CA LYS A 87 8.01 0.92 3.13
C LYS A 87 6.57 1.16 2.66
N TYR A 88 5.58 1.02 3.53
CA TYR A 88 4.17 1.01 3.18
C TYR A 88 3.43 2.22 3.76
N THR A 89 2.41 2.69 3.05
CA THR A 89 1.32 3.42 3.69
C THR A 89 0.46 2.42 4.44
N VAL A 90 0.33 2.57 5.75
CA VAL A 90 -0.31 1.58 6.62
C VAL A 90 -1.54 2.17 7.28
N ILE A 91 -2.68 1.51 7.13
CA ILE A 91 -3.83 1.68 8.02
C ILE A 91 -3.71 0.66 9.15
N ALA A 92 -3.62 1.15 10.38
CA ALA A 92 -3.50 0.33 11.57
C ALA A 92 -4.82 0.37 12.37
N VAL A 93 -5.51 -0.78 12.44
CA VAL A 93 -6.82 -0.92 13.06
C VAL A 93 -6.71 -1.74 14.34
N ALA A 94 -6.98 -1.11 15.47
CA ALA A 94 -7.08 -1.78 16.76
C ALA A 94 -8.54 -2.09 17.08
N VAL A 95 -8.83 -3.35 17.38
CA VAL A 95 -10.18 -3.80 17.73
C VAL A 95 -10.15 -4.46 19.11
N SER A 96 -11.10 -4.14 19.99
CA SER A 96 -11.29 -4.86 21.25
C SER A 96 -12.76 -5.02 21.60
N GLY A 97 -13.09 -6.17 22.20
CA GLY A 97 -14.46 -6.58 22.51
C GLY A 97 -14.84 -7.86 21.78
N ILE A 98 -15.96 -8.47 22.22
CA ILE A 98 -16.44 -9.76 21.70
C ILE A 98 -17.78 -9.57 20.93
N THR A 99 -18.60 -8.63 21.36
CA THR A 99 -19.90 -8.37 20.72
C THR A 99 -19.87 -7.02 20.00
N LYS A 100 -20.73 -6.87 19.01
CA LYS A 100 -20.83 -5.65 18.20
C LYS A 100 -21.06 -4.40 19.07
N GLU A 101 -21.84 -4.52 20.12
CA GLU A 101 -22.21 -3.43 21.04
C GLU A 101 -21.04 -3.02 21.95
N GLN A 102 -20.08 -3.92 22.17
CA GLN A 102 -18.93 -3.69 23.04
C GLN A 102 -17.66 -3.34 22.26
N LEU A 103 -17.69 -3.41 20.93
CA LEU A 103 -16.51 -3.14 20.14
C LEU A 103 -15.97 -1.73 20.39
N LYS A 104 -14.69 -1.65 20.69
CA LYS A 104 -13.90 -0.43 20.60
C LYS A 104 -12.95 -0.54 19.41
N ILE A 105 -12.97 0.46 18.57
CA ILE A 105 -12.17 0.52 17.37
C ILE A 105 -11.39 1.83 17.38
N SER A 106 -10.09 1.75 17.10
CA SER A 106 -9.24 2.90 16.87
C SER A 106 -8.44 2.68 15.61
N THR A 107 -8.45 3.64 14.71
CA THR A 107 -7.80 3.55 13.42
C THR A 107 -6.75 4.64 13.25
N PHE A 108 -5.58 4.26 12.77
CA PHE A 108 -4.45 5.14 12.58
C PHE A 108 -3.92 5.02 11.15
N LEU A 109 -3.37 6.12 10.64
CA LEU A 109 -2.68 6.20 9.36
C LEU A 109 -1.21 6.51 9.58
N PHE A 110 -0.35 5.68 8.97
CA PHE A 110 1.07 5.92 8.80
C PHE A 110 1.35 6.14 7.31
N ALA A 111 1.84 7.29 6.94
CA ALA A 111 2.37 7.48 5.60
C ALA A 111 3.67 6.67 5.43
N ALA A 112 3.97 6.24 4.21
CA ALA A 112 5.22 5.53 3.95
C ALA A 112 6.43 6.40 4.32
N GLY A 113 7.34 5.85 5.14
CA GLY A 113 8.50 6.54 5.71
C GLY A 113 8.20 7.38 6.96
N ALA A 114 6.98 7.37 7.50
CA ALA A 114 6.65 8.08 8.73
C ALA A 114 7.01 7.24 9.98
N ASP A 115 7.63 7.89 10.96
CA ASP A 115 7.98 7.26 12.24
C ASP A 115 6.79 7.16 13.19
N GLU A 116 5.78 8.01 13.01
CA GLU A 116 4.60 8.09 13.86
C GLU A 116 3.33 8.09 13.02
N GLY A 117 2.30 7.43 13.55
CA GLY A 117 0.97 7.42 12.96
C GLY A 117 0.07 8.47 13.59
N LYS A 118 -0.86 8.96 12.80
CA LYS A 118 -1.93 9.85 13.24
C LYS A 118 -3.27 9.12 13.25
N THR A 119 -4.21 9.57 14.06
CA THR A 119 -5.59 9.06 14.02
C THR A 119 -6.17 9.26 12.63
N LEU A 120 -6.69 8.19 12.03
CA LEU A 120 -7.43 8.31 10.77
C LEU A 120 -8.76 9.02 11.05
N VAL A 121 -9.04 10.04 10.25
CA VAL A 121 -10.28 10.81 10.37
C VAL A 121 -11.12 10.72 9.09
N THR A 122 -12.41 10.86 9.26
CA THR A 122 -13.36 11.01 8.14
C THR A 122 -13.17 12.35 7.44
N GLU A 123 -13.83 12.57 6.32
CA GLU A 123 -13.86 13.85 5.61
C GLU A 123 -14.39 15.01 6.49
N SER A 124 -15.21 14.71 7.48
CA SER A 124 -15.69 15.69 8.47
C SER A 124 -14.72 15.95 9.63
N GLY A 125 -13.54 15.29 9.63
CA GLY A 125 -12.53 15.42 10.69
C GLY A 125 -12.79 14.59 11.94
N MET A 126 -13.80 13.72 11.94
CA MET A 126 -14.10 12.84 13.07
C MET A 126 -13.23 11.57 13.02
N PRO A 127 -12.72 11.08 14.17
CA PRO A 127 -11.99 9.82 14.22
C PRO A 127 -12.81 8.65 13.64
N VAL A 128 -12.13 7.77 12.88
CA VAL A 128 -12.73 6.53 12.39
C VAL A 128 -12.76 5.53 13.53
N THR A 129 -13.96 5.24 14.03
CA THR A 129 -14.24 4.34 15.17
C THR A 129 -15.06 3.12 14.78
N ASP A 130 -15.31 2.92 13.48
CA ASP A 130 -16.03 1.78 12.92
C ASP A 130 -15.12 1.01 11.94
N LEU A 131 -15.48 -0.26 11.69
CA LEU A 131 -14.87 -1.03 10.62
C LEU A 131 -15.42 -0.56 9.28
N LEU A 132 -14.54 -0.12 8.40
CA LEU A 132 -14.90 0.35 7.06
C LEU A 132 -14.60 -0.72 6.00
N PRO A 133 -15.28 -0.68 4.85
CA PRO A 133 -14.85 -1.38 3.65
C PRO A 133 -13.44 -0.96 3.23
N PHE A 134 -12.72 -1.85 2.51
CA PHE A 134 -11.36 -1.57 2.04
C PHE A 134 -11.26 -0.27 1.24
N ASP A 135 -12.20 -0.05 0.32
CA ASP A 135 -12.21 1.12 -0.56
C ASP A 135 -12.36 2.44 0.23
N ASP A 136 -13.09 2.45 1.34
CA ASP A 136 -13.22 3.62 2.19
C ASP A 136 -11.93 3.90 2.96
N TYR A 137 -11.28 2.89 3.52
CA TYR A 137 -9.96 3.05 4.13
C TYR A 137 -8.94 3.58 3.11
N TYR A 138 -8.91 3.00 1.91
CA TYR A 138 -8.00 3.41 0.86
C TYR A 138 -8.24 4.86 0.43
N ARG A 139 -9.51 5.25 0.27
CA ARG A 139 -9.92 6.61 -0.07
C ARG A 139 -9.46 7.61 0.99
N LEU A 140 -9.79 7.38 2.26
CA LEU A 140 -9.41 8.26 3.36
C LEU A 140 -7.88 8.43 3.47
N ALA A 141 -7.12 7.34 3.31
CA ALA A 141 -5.66 7.39 3.29
C ALA A 141 -5.12 8.18 2.08
N SER A 142 -5.72 7.99 0.90
CA SER A 142 -5.26 8.62 -0.35
C SER A 142 -5.45 10.14 -0.37
N PHE A 143 -6.48 10.64 0.31
CA PHE A 143 -6.75 12.08 0.45
C PHE A 143 -5.94 12.74 1.58
N ASP A 144 -5.20 11.98 2.34
CA ASP A 144 -4.34 12.56 3.37
C ASP A 144 -3.19 13.37 2.74
N PRO A 145 -2.97 14.64 3.19
CA PRO A 145 -1.96 15.50 2.58
C PRO A 145 -0.53 14.97 2.64
N GLU A 146 -0.20 14.21 3.68
CA GLU A 146 1.13 13.62 3.84
C GLU A 146 1.34 12.46 2.86
N VAL A 147 0.34 11.57 2.74
CA VAL A 147 0.34 10.49 1.76
C VAL A 147 0.37 11.04 0.33
N ALA A 148 -0.44 12.05 0.03
CA ALA A 148 -0.46 12.71 -1.28
C ALA A 148 0.90 13.33 -1.62
N ARG A 149 1.53 14.04 -0.67
CA ARG A 149 2.86 14.63 -0.84
C ARG A 149 3.93 13.55 -1.07
N LYS A 150 3.90 12.46 -0.30
CA LYS A 150 4.85 11.36 -0.46
C LYS A 150 4.72 10.73 -1.85
N ARG A 151 3.51 10.41 -2.28
CA ARG A 151 3.25 9.87 -3.63
C ARG A 151 3.72 10.80 -4.74
N HIS A 152 3.50 12.11 -4.57
CA HIS A 152 3.99 13.11 -5.53
C HIS A 152 5.52 13.11 -5.64
N ASN A 153 6.22 13.10 -4.51
CA ASN A 153 7.68 13.06 -4.48
C ASN A 153 8.22 11.76 -5.10
N ASP A 154 7.64 10.62 -4.77
CA ASP A 154 8.03 9.31 -5.34
C ASP A 154 7.85 9.31 -6.87
N LEU A 155 6.78 9.92 -7.38
CA LEU A 155 6.56 10.08 -8.81
C LEU A 155 7.62 10.97 -9.48
N LEU A 156 8.01 12.07 -8.83
CA LEU A 156 9.08 12.93 -9.32
C LEU A 156 10.44 12.23 -9.35
N ASP A 157 10.76 11.47 -8.30
CA ASP A 157 12.01 10.70 -8.22
C ASP A 157 12.03 9.60 -9.29
N PHE A 158 10.94 8.85 -9.43
CA PHE A 158 10.79 7.86 -10.50
C PHE A 158 10.92 8.50 -11.90
N SER A 159 10.34 9.69 -12.11
CA SER A 159 10.45 10.40 -13.39
C SER A 159 11.91 10.76 -13.71
N ARG A 160 12.70 11.20 -12.70
CA ARG A 160 14.13 11.47 -12.89
C ARG A 160 14.92 10.21 -13.22
N GLU A 161 14.72 9.14 -12.45
CA GLU A 161 15.39 7.85 -12.69
C GLU A 161 15.06 7.30 -14.08
N LEU A 162 13.81 7.39 -14.51
CA LEU A 162 13.38 6.98 -15.84
C LEU A 162 14.05 7.82 -16.94
N HIS A 163 14.13 9.14 -16.73
CA HIS A 163 14.81 10.06 -17.64
C HIS A 163 16.30 9.69 -17.82
N GLU A 164 17.00 9.45 -16.72
CA GLU A 164 18.40 9.04 -16.72
C GLU A 164 18.61 7.68 -17.40
N LEU A 165 17.70 6.72 -17.12
CA LEU A 165 17.75 5.40 -17.73
C LEU A 165 17.56 5.47 -19.26
N ILE A 166 16.60 6.24 -19.74
CA ILE A 166 16.34 6.45 -21.17
C ILE A 166 17.56 7.11 -21.83
N TRP A 167 18.13 8.13 -21.19
CA TRP A 167 19.37 8.77 -21.69
C TRP A 167 20.53 7.78 -21.80
N ALA A 168 20.80 7.02 -20.74
CA ALA A 168 21.94 6.12 -20.66
C ALA A 168 21.82 4.92 -21.63
N LYS A 169 20.61 4.38 -21.82
CA LYS A 169 20.40 3.12 -22.55
C LYS A 169 19.90 3.31 -23.98
N ALA A 170 18.98 4.22 -24.20
CA ALA A 170 18.32 4.36 -25.50
C ALA A 170 18.94 5.44 -26.40
N LYS A 171 19.71 6.38 -25.83
CA LYS A 171 20.31 7.53 -26.56
C LYS A 171 19.29 8.30 -27.40
N ILE A 172 18.06 8.38 -26.94
CA ILE A 172 16.95 9.05 -27.60
C ILE A 172 17.07 10.56 -27.37
N SER A 173 16.66 11.35 -28.38
CA SER A 173 16.66 12.81 -28.30
C SER A 173 15.76 13.32 -27.15
N GLU A 174 16.02 14.51 -26.63
CA GLU A 174 15.19 15.13 -25.60
C GLU A 174 13.73 15.28 -26.04
N GLU A 175 13.52 15.56 -27.35
CA GLU A 175 12.21 15.76 -27.95
C GLU A 175 11.39 14.48 -28.05
N ASP A 176 12.05 13.32 -28.22
CA ASP A 176 11.40 12.01 -28.40
C ASP A 176 11.11 11.29 -27.06
N LYS A 177 11.78 11.69 -25.96
CA LYS A 177 11.57 11.06 -24.64
C LYS A 177 10.13 11.10 -24.15
N PRO A 178 9.41 12.26 -24.23
CA PRO A 178 8.02 12.31 -23.80
C PRO A 178 7.14 11.35 -24.60
N LEU A 179 7.42 11.18 -25.90
CA LEU A 179 6.67 10.27 -26.75
C LEU A 179 6.87 8.80 -26.33
N LEU A 180 8.11 8.40 -26.05
CA LEU A 180 8.43 7.06 -25.57
C LEU A 180 7.74 6.77 -24.23
N VAL A 181 7.82 7.71 -23.27
CA VAL A 181 7.21 7.56 -21.94
C VAL A 181 5.69 7.46 -22.07
N SER A 182 5.07 8.38 -22.82
CA SER A 182 3.62 8.39 -23.03
C SER A 182 3.14 7.12 -23.74
N GLY A 183 3.83 6.68 -24.78
CA GLY A 183 3.54 5.43 -25.47
C GLY A 183 3.65 4.21 -24.55
N THR A 184 4.65 4.19 -23.69
CA THR A 184 4.82 3.09 -22.71
C THR A 184 3.68 3.09 -21.69
N LEU A 185 3.27 4.25 -21.17
CA LEU A 185 2.15 4.34 -20.24
C LEU A 185 0.85 3.86 -20.91
N ILE A 186 0.59 4.25 -22.15
CA ILE A 186 -0.57 3.78 -22.92
C ILE A 186 -0.51 2.27 -23.13
N ALA A 187 0.64 1.71 -23.49
CA ALA A 187 0.80 0.27 -23.65
C ALA A 187 0.52 -0.50 -22.34
N LEU A 188 0.95 0.04 -21.21
CA LEU A 188 0.71 -0.57 -19.89
C LEU A 188 -0.76 -0.52 -19.45
N MET A 189 -1.61 0.31 -20.04
CA MET A 189 -3.05 0.23 -19.84
C MET A 189 -3.66 -1.03 -20.48
N ASN A 190 -2.99 -1.64 -21.44
CA ASN A 190 -3.41 -2.91 -22.02
C ASN A 190 -3.10 -4.05 -21.05
N THR A 191 -4.15 -4.68 -20.51
CA THR A 191 -4.03 -5.73 -19.48
C THR A 191 -3.24 -6.95 -19.95
N THR A 192 -3.30 -7.29 -21.24
CA THR A 192 -2.53 -8.42 -21.80
C THR A 192 -1.06 -8.06 -21.85
N PHE A 193 -0.70 -6.91 -22.41
CA PHE A 193 0.67 -6.44 -22.49
C PHE A 193 1.28 -6.30 -21.08
N MET A 194 0.57 -5.66 -20.15
CA MET A 194 1.02 -5.48 -18.77
C MET A 194 1.38 -6.81 -18.07
N LYS A 195 0.67 -7.90 -18.38
CA LYS A 195 0.94 -9.22 -17.79
C LYS A 195 2.07 -9.99 -18.45
N THR A 196 2.38 -9.68 -19.71
CA THR A 196 3.27 -10.53 -20.55
C THR A 196 4.59 -9.87 -20.93
N PHE A 197 4.72 -8.53 -20.86
CA PHE A 197 5.88 -7.81 -21.41
C PHE A 197 7.23 -8.29 -20.84
N ASN A 198 7.27 -8.69 -19.56
CA ASN A 198 8.50 -9.18 -18.93
C ASN A 198 8.95 -10.56 -19.44
N ALA A 199 8.05 -11.32 -20.06
CA ALA A 199 8.33 -12.65 -20.58
C ALA A 199 8.63 -12.65 -22.10
N LEU A 200 8.42 -11.50 -22.78
CA LEU A 200 8.62 -11.39 -24.22
C LEU A 200 10.13 -11.23 -24.54
N PRO A 201 10.63 -11.91 -25.57
CA PRO A 201 11.97 -11.67 -26.09
C PRO A 201 12.05 -10.28 -26.72
N ALA A 202 13.25 -9.68 -26.74
CA ALA A 202 13.44 -8.30 -27.17
C ALA A 202 12.96 -7.99 -28.60
N ASN A 203 13.04 -8.96 -29.51
CA ASN A 203 12.58 -8.84 -30.88
C ASN A 203 11.05 -8.83 -31.02
N GLU A 204 10.32 -9.40 -30.06
CA GLU A 204 8.85 -9.41 -30.05
C GLU A 204 8.26 -8.29 -29.20
N LEU A 205 9.04 -7.78 -28.24
CA LEU A 205 8.60 -6.76 -27.31
C LEU A 205 8.18 -5.47 -28.02
N GLN A 206 8.91 -5.04 -29.06
CA GLN A 206 8.61 -3.82 -29.81
C GLN A 206 7.27 -3.92 -30.52
N ASP A 207 7.01 -5.03 -31.20
CA ASP A 207 5.74 -5.24 -31.93
C ASP A 207 4.56 -5.35 -30.97
N ALA A 208 4.73 -6.06 -29.86
CA ALA A 208 3.72 -6.19 -28.82
C ALA A 208 3.42 -4.83 -28.15
N TRP A 209 4.44 -4.00 -27.93
CA TRP A 209 4.31 -2.65 -27.39
C TRP A 209 3.51 -1.74 -28.32
N LEU A 210 3.85 -1.72 -29.63
CA LEU A 210 3.12 -0.93 -30.63
C LEU A 210 1.67 -1.41 -30.80
N ASP A 211 1.43 -2.72 -30.79
CA ASP A 211 0.10 -3.30 -30.87
C ASP A 211 -0.77 -2.93 -29.65
N ALA A 212 -0.17 -2.95 -28.46
CA ALA A 212 -0.84 -2.54 -27.24
C ALA A 212 -1.27 -1.05 -27.29
N ILE A 213 -0.37 -0.16 -27.73
CA ILE A 213 -0.67 1.27 -27.92
C ILE A 213 -1.85 1.44 -28.90
N ARG A 214 -1.79 0.82 -30.07
CA ARG A 214 -2.86 0.94 -31.06
C ARG A 214 -4.20 0.47 -30.51
N LYS A 215 -4.22 -0.64 -29.78
CA LYS A 215 -5.44 -1.15 -29.16
C LYS A 215 -6.04 -0.19 -28.15
N GLU A 216 -5.22 0.44 -27.33
CA GLU A 216 -5.72 1.38 -26.31
C GLU A 216 -6.16 2.72 -26.95
N LEU A 217 -5.44 3.24 -27.94
CA LEU A 217 -5.86 4.44 -28.68
C LEU A 217 -7.18 4.22 -29.42
N ASN A 218 -7.35 3.07 -30.08
CA ASN A 218 -8.62 2.72 -30.76
C ASN A 218 -9.80 2.62 -29.78
N LYS A 219 -9.60 2.12 -28.54
CA LYS A 219 -10.65 2.13 -27.51
C LYS A 219 -11.07 3.53 -27.10
N ALA A 220 -10.17 4.49 -27.18
CA ALA A 220 -10.41 5.88 -26.83
C ALA A 220 -10.88 6.74 -28.03
N ASP A 221 -11.20 6.13 -29.17
CA ASP A 221 -11.55 6.81 -30.45
C ASP A 221 -10.50 7.85 -30.88
N ILE A 222 -9.24 7.62 -30.54
CA ILE A 222 -8.11 8.46 -30.95
C ILE A 222 -7.50 7.83 -32.22
N PRO A 223 -7.51 8.56 -33.37
CA PRO A 223 -7.03 8.07 -34.66
C PRO A 223 -5.51 7.80 -34.68
#